data_025045af2c8e6ef040c1894aa2b17650
#
_entry.id   025045af2c8e6ef040c1894aa2b17650
#
_cell.length_a   1.000
_cell.length_b   1.000
_cell.length_c   1.000
_cell.angle_alpha   90.00
_cell.angle_beta   90.00
_cell.angle_gamma   90.00
#
_symmetry.space_group_name_H-M   'P 1'
#
loop_
_entity.id
_entity.type
_entity.pdbx_description
1 polymer ?
#
loop_
_entity_poly.entity_id
_entity_poly.type
_entity_poly.pdbx_seq_one_letter_code
_entity_poly.pdbx_strand_id
1 'polypeptide(L)'
;MPFFYFRSAQFNSSKNITFVPNLQEIFKVAKRTFLYINLVVALFFVLPVLQAKQKTFTVVIDAGHGGKDPGARGANINEKEINLAVALKLGRLIENDAEDVRVIYTRKTDRFIELDERANIANRNKADLLVSIHTNAVKRGSTV
;
A
#
# COMPACT_ATOMS: atom_id res chain seq x y z
N MET A 1 16.32 -40.35 -15.29
CA MET A 1 16.04 -41.42 -16.25
C MET A 1 16.26 -40.87 -17.65
N PRO A 2 17.22 -41.40 -18.45
CA PRO A 2 17.46 -40.94 -19.80
C PRO A 2 16.37 -41.47 -20.72
N PHE A 3 15.67 -40.55 -21.39
CA PHE A 3 14.72 -40.93 -22.44
C PHE A 3 15.45 -41.36 -23.69
N PHE A 4 15.41 -42.67 -23.98
CA PHE A 4 15.87 -43.17 -25.26
C PHE A 4 14.89 -42.80 -26.38
N TYR A 5 15.32 -41.94 -27.30
CA TYR A 5 14.61 -41.65 -28.52
C TYR A 5 14.77 -42.82 -29.51
N PHE A 6 13.69 -43.60 -29.76
CA PHE A 6 13.67 -44.57 -30.86
C PHE A 6 13.44 -43.82 -32.18
N ARG A 7 14.49 -43.70 -32.99
CA ARG A 7 14.40 -43.20 -34.37
C ARG A 7 14.03 -44.35 -35.30
N SER A 8 12.85 -44.38 -35.89
CA SER A 8 12.52 -45.25 -37.00
C SER A 8 13.15 -44.67 -38.29
N ALA A 9 14.13 -45.34 -38.87
CA ALA A 9 14.67 -44.99 -40.18
C ALA A 9 13.99 -45.85 -41.24
N GLN A 10 13.36 -45.18 -42.26
CA GLN A 10 12.95 -45.89 -43.48
C GLN A 10 14.09 -45.91 -44.45
N PHE A 11 14.46 -47.11 -44.91
CA PHE A 11 15.55 -47.35 -45.88
C PHE A 11 14.98 -47.28 -47.30
N ASN A 12 15.34 -46.26 -48.06
CA ASN A 12 15.06 -46.22 -49.50
C ASN A 12 16.33 -46.59 -50.25
N SER A 13 16.19 -47.39 -51.30
CA SER A 13 17.29 -48.06 -52.00
C SER A 13 18.24 -47.13 -52.79
N SER A 14 18.07 -45.85 -52.75
CA SER A 14 19.00 -44.86 -53.28
C SER A 14 19.61 -44.05 -52.12
N LYS A 15 20.68 -44.48 -51.58
CA LYS A 15 21.69 -43.89 -50.67
C LYS A 15 21.42 -42.57 -49.92
N ASN A 16 20.21 -42.06 -49.87
CA ASN A 16 19.84 -40.86 -49.11
C ASN A 16 18.90 -41.24 -47.96
N ILE A 17 19.39 -41.19 -46.74
CA ILE A 17 18.60 -41.36 -45.50
C ILE A 17 17.83 -40.05 -45.31
N THR A 18 16.59 -39.99 -45.75
CA THR A 18 15.70 -38.85 -45.41
C THR A 18 15.07 -39.12 -44.05
N PHE A 19 15.38 -38.28 -43.09
CA PHE A 19 14.78 -38.33 -41.76
C PHE A 19 13.38 -37.77 -41.81
N VAL A 20 12.36 -38.61 -41.83
CA VAL A 20 10.96 -38.20 -41.75
C VAL A 20 10.53 -38.29 -40.29
N PRO A 21 10.26 -37.17 -39.61
CA PRO A 21 9.82 -37.22 -38.22
C PRO A 21 8.43 -37.86 -38.14
N ASN A 22 8.20 -38.69 -37.14
CA ASN A 22 6.90 -39.31 -36.90
C ASN A 22 5.86 -38.23 -36.60
N LEU A 23 4.77 -38.18 -37.37
CA LEU A 23 3.71 -37.21 -37.24
C LEU A 23 3.12 -37.15 -35.81
N GLN A 24 3.03 -38.29 -35.14
CA GLN A 24 2.58 -38.40 -33.74
C GLN A 24 3.50 -37.64 -32.79
N GLU A 25 4.80 -37.69 -32.98
CA GLU A 25 5.78 -36.95 -32.13
C GLU A 25 5.71 -35.45 -32.39
N ILE A 26 5.52 -35.02 -33.61
CA ILE A 26 5.30 -33.63 -33.96
C ILE A 26 4.05 -33.08 -33.23
N PHE A 27 2.94 -33.82 -33.27
CA PHE A 27 1.71 -33.40 -32.57
C PHE A 27 1.87 -33.35 -31.04
N LYS A 28 2.62 -34.28 -30.43
CA LYS A 28 2.89 -34.24 -28.98
C LYS A 28 3.70 -33.01 -28.61
N VAL A 29 4.74 -32.69 -29.37
CA VAL A 29 5.57 -31.51 -29.14
C VAL A 29 4.74 -30.23 -29.31
N ALA A 30 3.97 -30.13 -30.40
CA ALA A 30 3.10 -28.99 -30.67
C ALA A 30 2.09 -28.73 -29.54
N LYS A 31 1.41 -29.79 -29.04
CA LYS A 31 0.48 -29.67 -27.89
C LYS A 31 1.20 -29.18 -26.64
N ARG A 32 2.39 -29.71 -26.31
CA ARG A 32 3.17 -29.25 -25.15
C ARG A 32 3.57 -27.79 -25.31
N THR A 33 4.09 -27.40 -26.46
CA THR A 33 4.49 -26.02 -26.75
C THR A 33 3.31 -25.08 -26.63
N PHE A 34 2.17 -25.45 -27.18
CA PHE A 34 0.93 -24.67 -27.06
C PHE A 34 0.48 -24.49 -25.60
N LEU A 35 0.55 -25.55 -24.79
CA LEU A 35 0.24 -25.49 -23.35
C LEU A 35 1.19 -24.54 -22.62
N TYR A 36 2.51 -24.61 -22.87
CA TYR A 36 3.48 -23.71 -22.24
C TYR A 36 3.30 -22.26 -22.64
N ILE A 37 2.99 -21.98 -23.91
CA ILE A 37 2.70 -20.63 -24.40
C ILE A 37 1.48 -20.06 -23.66
N ASN A 38 0.39 -20.84 -23.56
CA ASN A 38 -0.81 -20.39 -22.83
C ASN A 38 -0.54 -20.14 -21.34
N LEU A 39 0.29 -20.99 -20.69
CA LEU A 39 0.68 -20.82 -19.30
C LEU A 39 1.49 -19.53 -19.10
N VAL A 40 2.44 -19.24 -19.98
CA VAL A 40 3.26 -18.02 -19.93
C VAL A 40 2.39 -16.79 -20.17
N VAL A 41 1.48 -16.83 -21.15
CA VAL A 41 0.54 -15.75 -21.42
C VAL A 41 -0.37 -15.51 -20.23
N ALA A 42 -0.94 -16.57 -19.63
CA ALA A 42 -1.76 -16.45 -18.42
C ALA A 42 -0.98 -15.81 -17.25
N LEU A 43 0.29 -16.22 -17.04
CA LEU A 43 1.16 -15.66 -16.03
C LEU A 43 1.40 -14.16 -16.25
N PHE A 44 1.55 -13.74 -17.52
CA PHE A 44 1.77 -12.33 -17.88
C PHE A 44 0.56 -11.44 -17.55
N PHE A 45 -0.66 -11.99 -17.60
CA PHE A 45 -1.88 -11.27 -17.21
C PHE A 45 -2.13 -11.29 -15.69
N VAL A 46 -1.66 -12.31 -14.97
CA VAL A 46 -1.87 -12.44 -13.52
C VAL A 46 -0.88 -11.58 -12.72
N LEU A 47 0.38 -11.50 -13.14
CA LEU A 47 1.43 -10.77 -12.42
C LEU A 47 1.12 -9.26 -12.20
N PRO A 48 0.60 -8.49 -13.17
CA PRO A 48 0.25 -7.09 -12.94
C PRO A 48 -0.90 -6.89 -11.95
N VAL A 49 -1.84 -7.85 -11.87
CA VAL A 49 -2.97 -7.77 -10.92
C VAL A 49 -2.50 -7.95 -9.49
N LEU A 50 -1.50 -8.80 -9.26
CA LEU A 50 -0.90 -9.02 -7.93
C LEU A 50 -0.07 -7.82 -7.44
N GLN A 51 0.36 -6.93 -8.35
CA GLN A 51 1.12 -5.72 -8.02
C GLN A 51 0.26 -4.46 -7.92
N ALA A 52 -1.08 -4.57 -7.95
CA ALA A 52 -1.95 -3.42 -7.72
C ALA A 52 -1.64 -2.86 -6.33
N LYS A 53 -0.89 -1.74 -6.29
CA LYS A 53 -0.49 -1.04 -5.07
C LYS A 53 -1.75 -0.65 -4.31
N GLN A 54 -1.97 -1.26 -3.16
CA GLN A 54 -3.07 -0.89 -2.29
C GLN A 54 -2.94 0.61 -1.96
N LYS A 55 -4.02 1.37 -2.20
CA LYS A 55 -4.02 2.80 -1.91
C LYS A 55 -3.89 2.99 -0.40
N THR A 56 -2.80 3.57 0.04
CA THR A 56 -2.59 3.92 1.44
C THR A 56 -3.51 5.06 1.83
N PHE A 57 -4.36 4.86 2.84
CA PHE A 57 -5.21 5.92 3.40
C PHE A 57 -4.37 6.88 4.24
N THR A 58 -4.46 8.18 3.99
CA THR A 58 -3.64 9.18 4.67
C THR A 58 -4.48 9.98 5.66
N VAL A 59 -4.14 9.91 6.94
CA VAL A 59 -4.76 10.68 8.02
C VAL A 59 -3.80 11.77 8.47
N VAL A 60 -4.26 13.01 8.51
CA VAL A 60 -3.55 14.11 9.18
C VAL A 60 -4.20 14.34 10.54
N ILE A 61 -3.40 14.25 11.61
CA ILE A 61 -3.83 14.56 12.97
C ILE A 61 -3.33 15.97 13.33
N ASP A 62 -4.26 16.86 13.58
CA ASP A 62 -4.00 18.22 13.99
C ASP A 62 -4.17 18.38 15.50
N ALA A 63 -3.07 18.63 16.19
CA ALA A 63 -3.10 18.98 17.61
C ALA A 63 -3.34 20.49 17.73
N GLY A 64 -4.53 20.90 18.10
CA GLY A 64 -4.92 22.30 18.23
C GLY A 64 -4.00 23.11 19.15
N HIS A 65 -3.88 24.42 18.89
CA HIS A 65 -2.98 25.35 19.58
C HIS A 65 -1.50 24.98 19.48
N GLY A 66 -0.65 25.44 20.41
CA GLY A 66 0.77 25.12 20.50
C GLY A 66 1.68 26.37 20.55
N GLY A 67 2.85 26.22 21.13
CA GLY A 67 3.85 27.30 21.29
C GLY A 67 3.27 28.50 22.02
N LYS A 68 3.18 29.65 21.34
CA LYS A 68 2.65 30.93 21.86
C LYS A 68 1.15 30.92 22.15
N ASP A 69 0.41 29.98 21.56
CA ASP A 69 -1.02 29.83 21.75
C ASP A 69 -1.31 28.67 22.73
N PRO A 70 -1.68 28.98 24.00
CA PRO A 70 -1.93 27.96 25.00
C PRO A 70 -3.30 27.28 24.83
N GLY A 71 -4.23 27.86 24.06
CA GLY A 71 -5.64 27.50 24.09
C GLY A 71 -6.29 27.84 25.43
N ALA A 72 -7.26 27.05 25.84
CA ALA A 72 -7.87 27.20 27.16
C ALA A 72 -6.84 26.93 28.27
N ARG A 73 -6.81 27.84 29.25
CA ARG A 73 -5.85 27.76 30.37
C ARG A 73 -6.49 27.02 31.54
N GLY A 74 -5.91 25.91 31.94
CA GLY A 74 -6.22 25.18 33.16
C GLY A 74 -5.35 25.61 34.34
N ALA A 75 -5.63 25.10 35.54
CA ALA A 75 -4.85 25.40 36.75
C ALA A 75 -3.39 24.89 36.67
N ASN A 76 -3.18 23.71 36.09
CA ASN A 76 -1.88 23.03 36.01
C ASN A 76 -1.44 22.69 34.60
N ILE A 77 -2.31 22.70 33.64
CA ILE A 77 -2.06 22.28 32.27
C ILE A 77 -2.94 23.07 31.31
N ASN A 78 -2.42 23.43 30.14
CA ASN A 78 -3.18 24.16 29.13
C ASN A 78 -3.70 23.18 28.08
N GLU A 79 -4.66 23.64 27.29
CA GLU A 79 -5.27 22.87 26.23
C GLU A 79 -4.25 22.32 25.22
N LYS A 80 -3.24 23.12 24.87
CA LYS A 80 -2.21 22.74 23.90
C LYS A 80 -1.45 21.48 24.29
N GLU A 81 -1.16 21.27 25.61
CA GLU A 81 -0.45 20.09 26.08
C GLU A 81 -1.34 18.84 25.99
N ILE A 82 -2.61 18.98 26.37
CA ILE A 82 -3.59 17.88 26.31
C ILE A 82 -3.79 17.46 24.85
N ASN A 83 -4.06 18.44 23.96
CA ASN A 83 -4.27 18.18 22.55
C ASN A 83 -3.08 17.46 21.91
N LEU A 84 -1.84 17.87 22.26
CA LEU A 84 -0.64 17.20 21.77
C LEU A 84 -0.54 15.75 22.27
N ALA A 85 -0.78 15.55 23.57
CA ALA A 85 -0.72 14.21 24.16
C ALA A 85 -1.75 13.25 23.52
N VAL A 86 -2.98 13.73 23.33
CA VAL A 86 -4.06 12.96 22.68
C VAL A 86 -3.72 12.67 21.21
N ALA A 87 -3.26 13.69 20.47
CA ALA A 87 -2.89 13.54 19.06
C ALA A 87 -1.78 12.48 18.88
N LEU A 88 -0.73 12.53 19.70
CA LEU A 88 0.36 11.56 19.63
C LEU A 88 -0.07 10.14 20.04
N LYS A 89 -0.99 10.03 21.01
CA LYS A 89 -1.53 8.73 21.42
C LYS A 89 -2.43 8.14 20.33
N LEU A 90 -3.32 8.95 19.76
CA LEU A 90 -4.20 8.54 18.66
C LEU A 90 -3.40 8.05 17.47
N GLY A 91 -2.40 8.82 17.05
CA GLY A 91 -1.60 8.43 15.89
C GLY A 91 -0.84 7.13 16.09
N ARG A 92 -0.27 6.91 17.30
CA ARG A 92 0.38 5.62 17.63
C ARG A 92 -0.60 4.44 17.59
N LEU A 93 -1.84 4.64 18.04
CA LEU A 93 -2.86 3.58 17.97
C LEU A 93 -3.19 3.25 16.51
N ILE A 94 -3.39 4.25 15.66
CA ILE A 94 -3.64 4.04 14.24
C ILE A 94 -2.45 3.34 13.56
N GLU A 95 -1.22 3.78 13.82
CA GLU A 95 0.01 3.20 13.26
C GLU A 95 0.22 1.74 13.67
N ASN A 96 -0.25 1.35 14.87
CA ASN A 96 -0.14 -0.03 15.35
C ASN A 96 -1.24 -0.96 14.83
N ASP A 97 -2.44 -0.43 14.60
CA ASP A 97 -3.63 -1.25 14.32
C ASP A 97 -4.01 -1.29 12.83
N ALA A 98 -3.41 -0.40 12.00
CA ALA A 98 -3.77 -0.26 10.60
C ALA A 98 -2.52 -0.14 9.69
N GLU A 99 -2.13 -1.25 9.04
CA GLU A 99 -0.92 -1.32 8.19
C GLU A 99 -1.00 -0.47 6.92
N ASP A 100 -2.21 -0.19 6.42
CA ASP A 100 -2.46 0.56 5.19
C ASP A 100 -2.81 2.04 5.43
N VAL A 101 -2.63 2.54 6.66
CA VAL A 101 -2.87 3.93 7.05
C VAL A 101 -1.55 4.66 7.31
N ARG A 102 -1.38 5.79 6.63
CA ARG A 102 -0.26 6.72 6.85
C ARG A 102 -0.70 7.84 7.76
N VAL A 103 -0.07 7.99 8.93
CA VAL A 103 -0.34 9.08 9.88
C VAL A 103 0.64 10.24 9.68
N ILE A 104 0.10 11.45 9.61
CA ILE A 104 0.86 12.70 9.56
C ILE A 104 0.34 13.60 10.67
N TYR A 105 1.23 14.34 11.33
CA TYR A 105 0.87 15.27 12.39
C TYR A 105 1.15 16.69 11.94
N THR A 106 0.29 17.63 12.30
CA THR A 106 0.59 19.07 12.12
C THR A 106 1.75 19.50 13.02
N ARG A 107 1.81 18.94 14.24
CA ARG A 107 2.92 19.10 15.19
C ARG A 107 3.13 17.85 16.04
N LYS A 108 4.37 17.57 16.40
CA LYS A 108 4.78 16.52 17.35
C LYS A 108 5.43 17.08 18.63
N THR A 109 5.59 18.40 18.69
CA THR A 109 6.18 19.13 19.81
C THR A 109 5.34 20.36 20.13
N ASP A 110 5.68 21.05 21.23
CA ASP A 110 5.02 22.31 21.59
C ASP A 110 5.51 23.46 20.70
N ARG A 111 4.96 23.56 19.50
CA ARG A 111 5.19 24.62 18.51
C ARG A 111 3.89 25.19 18.01
N PHE A 112 3.87 26.48 17.69
CA PHE A 112 2.73 27.13 17.05
C PHE A 112 2.66 26.78 15.57
N ILE A 113 1.47 26.49 15.07
CA ILE A 113 1.16 26.30 13.64
C ILE A 113 -0.01 27.24 13.30
N GLU A 114 0.20 28.07 12.29
CA GLU A 114 -0.86 28.97 11.79
C GLU A 114 -2.06 28.15 11.27
N LEU A 115 -3.27 28.71 11.37
CA LEU A 115 -4.50 27.99 11.01
C LEU A 115 -4.50 27.52 9.55
N ASP A 116 -4.10 28.40 8.62
CA ASP A 116 -4.04 28.07 7.19
C ASP A 116 -3.00 26.97 6.92
N GLU A 117 -1.90 26.98 7.67
CA GLU A 117 -0.86 25.97 7.50
C GLU A 117 -1.31 24.58 7.94
N ARG A 118 -2.21 24.46 8.91
CA ARG A 118 -2.81 23.16 9.30
C ARG A 118 -3.56 22.53 8.15
N ALA A 119 -4.42 23.30 7.47
CA ALA A 119 -5.13 22.86 6.28
C ALA A 119 -4.17 22.56 5.10
N ASN A 120 -3.16 23.43 4.93
CA ASN A 120 -2.15 23.25 3.88
C ASN A 120 -1.33 21.97 4.07
N ILE A 121 -1.01 21.57 5.31
CA ILE A 121 -0.36 20.29 5.60
C ILE A 121 -1.22 19.13 5.09
N ALA A 122 -2.52 19.15 5.37
CA ALA A 122 -3.43 18.10 4.90
C ALA A 122 -3.51 18.08 3.36
N ASN A 123 -3.68 19.24 2.73
CA ASN A 123 -3.80 19.36 1.28
C ASN A 123 -2.52 18.90 0.54
N ARG A 124 -1.33 19.35 0.97
CA ARG A 124 -0.05 18.97 0.36
C ARG A 124 0.21 17.47 0.46
N ASN A 125 -0.24 16.86 1.53
CA ASN A 125 -0.09 15.42 1.73
C ASN A 125 -1.22 14.60 1.12
N LYS A 126 -2.18 15.23 0.43
CA LYS A 126 -3.35 14.59 -0.16
C LYS A 126 -4.06 13.70 0.86
N ALA A 127 -4.29 14.26 2.06
CA ALA A 127 -4.93 13.55 3.15
C ALA A 127 -6.35 13.13 2.76
N ASP A 128 -6.69 11.89 3.06
CA ASP A 128 -8.06 11.40 2.94
C ASP A 128 -8.92 11.85 4.12
N LEU A 129 -8.27 12.14 5.29
CA LEU A 129 -8.93 12.61 6.50
C LEU A 129 -8.04 13.59 7.28
N LEU A 130 -8.64 14.69 7.76
CA LEU A 130 -8.04 15.59 8.74
C LEU A 130 -8.82 15.49 10.06
N VAL A 131 -8.12 15.14 11.14
CA VAL A 131 -8.68 15.07 12.50
C VAL A 131 -8.07 16.16 13.34
N SER A 132 -8.84 17.18 13.69
CA SER A 132 -8.41 18.25 14.59
C SER A 132 -8.88 17.98 16.02
N ILE A 133 -7.94 18.10 16.97
CA ILE A 133 -8.15 17.77 18.38
C ILE A 133 -8.11 19.04 19.22
N HIS A 134 -9.22 19.30 19.89
CA HIS A 134 -9.42 20.39 20.83
C HIS A 134 -10.15 19.89 22.07
N THR A 135 -9.73 20.32 23.26
CA THR A 135 -10.38 19.92 24.51
C THR A 135 -11.29 20.99 25.11
N ASN A 136 -11.21 22.21 24.61
CA ASN A 136 -12.03 23.36 25.05
C ASN A 136 -12.17 23.49 26.59
N ALA A 137 -12.57 24.64 27.09
CA ALA A 137 -12.93 24.82 28.48
C ALA A 137 -14.39 25.17 28.61
N VAL A 138 -15.08 24.55 29.55
CA VAL A 138 -16.44 24.91 29.94
C VAL A 138 -16.37 25.92 31.08
N LYS A 139 -17.11 27.05 30.97
CA LYS A 139 -17.22 28.00 32.10
C LYS A 139 -17.79 27.25 33.32
N ARG A 140 -17.15 27.42 34.47
CA ARG A 140 -17.63 26.89 35.76
C ARG A 140 -19.08 27.36 35.96
N GLY A 141 -20.03 26.43 36.09
CA GLY A 141 -21.45 26.72 36.28
C GLY A 141 -22.34 26.72 35.02
N SER A 142 -21.79 26.45 33.83
CA SER A 142 -22.64 26.15 32.66
C SER A 142 -22.97 24.65 32.66
N THR A 143 -24.25 24.32 32.71
CA THR A 143 -24.76 22.97 32.39
C THR A 143 -24.66 22.74 30.90
N VAL A 144 -24.15 21.61 30.53
CA VAL A 144 -24.12 21.11 29.13
C VAL A 144 -25.50 20.59 28.80
#